data_3d4f45123f115fc3adaebea3c29dbb14
#
_entry.id   3d4f45123f115fc3adaebea3c29dbb14
#
_cell.length_a   1.000
_cell.length_b   1.000
_cell.length_c   1.000
_cell.angle_alpha   90.00
_cell.angle_beta   90.00
_cell.angle_gamma   90.00
#
_symmetry.space_group_name_H-M   'P 1'
#
loop_
_entity.id
_entity.type
_entity.pdbx_description
1 polymer ?
#
loop_
_entity_poly.entity_id
_entity_poly.type
_entity_poly.pdbx_seq_one_letter_code
_entity_poly.pdbx_strand_id
1 'polypeptide(L)'
;MFTVEGDSCHIQEVKALIRHCGNPVVEIHREDKPSYHAAAVFASNLMVGLMEEAVQLLMQCGFERKEAMAALKPLAVSNLENIFEAGTKDALTGPVERHDLQTVKKHLKVLGEDKKDTYISLTREIIKIAEDRHPEISYADMKQVLEEER
;
A
#
# COMPACT_ATOMS: atom_id res chain seq x y z
N MET A 1 -9.37 -4.25 -17.96
CA MET A 1 -9.41 -5.67 -17.52
C MET A 1 -10.76 -5.93 -16.87
N PHE A 2 -11.36 -7.12 -17.12
CA PHE A 2 -12.63 -7.54 -16.52
C PHE A 2 -12.37 -8.70 -15.56
N THR A 3 -13.16 -8.77 -14.51
CA THR A 3 -13.22 -9.92 -13.60
C THR A 3 -14.61 -10.53 -13.71
N VAL A 4 -14.69 -11.83 -13.90
CA VAL A 4 -15.96 -12.54 -14.08
C VAL A 4 -16.07 -13.70 -13.09
N GLU A 5 -17.29 -13.97 -12.68
CA GLU A 5 -17.69 -15.14 -11.90
C GLU A 5 -19.05 -15.62 -12.40
N GLY A 6 -19.26 -16.90 -12.45
CA GLY A 6 -20.52 -17.47 -12.90
C GLY A 6 -20.47 -19.00 -12.98
N ASP A 7 -21.57 -19.57 -13.46
CA ASP A 7 -21.70 -21.00 -13.64
C ASP A 7 -20.76 -21.51 -14.74
N SER A 8 -20.17 -22.67 -14.50
CA SER A 8 -19.16 -23.29 -15.38
C SER A 8 -19.65 -23.50 -16.82
N CYS A 9 -20.95 -23.65 -17.04
CA CYS A 9 -21.53 -23.84 -18.37
C CYS A 9 -21.54 -22.59 -19.26
N HIS A 10 -21.57 -21.37 -18.67
CA HIS A 10 -21.66 -20.13 -19.44
C HIS A 10 -20.41 -19.25 -19.35
N ILE A 11 -19.57 -19.46 -18.32
CA ILE A 11 -18.43 -18.60 -18.05
C ILE A 11 -17.44 -18.51 -19.22
N GLN A 12 -17.27 -19.62 -19.97
CA GLN A 12 -16.34 -19.65 -21.10
C GLN A 12 -16.85 -18.82 -22.29
N GLU A 13 -18.15 -18.81 -22.53
CA GLU A 13 -18.76 -17.98 -23.57
C GLU A 13 -18.60 -16.48 -23.23
N VAL A 14 -18.87 -16.11 -21.98
CA VAL A 14 -18.69 -14.73 -21.49
C VAL A 14 -17.23 -14.30 -21.60
N LYS A 15 -16.29 -15.14 -21.21
CA LYS A 15 -14.84 -14.85 -21.35
C LYS A 15 -14.45 -14.69 -22.82
N ALA A 16 -14.96 -15.53 -23.69
CA ALA A 16 -14.70 -15.44 -25.13
C ALA A 16 -15.24 -14.13 -25.73
N LEU A 17 -16.44 -13.72 -25.34
CA LEU A 17 -17.03 -12.45 -25.77
C LEU A 17 -16.20 -11.24 -25.31
N ILE A 18 -15.80 -11.21 -24.04
CA ILE A 18 -14.99 -10.12 -23.49
C ILE A 18 -13.64 -10.02 -24.22
N ARG A 19 -12.99 -11.18 -24.47
CA ARG A 19 -11.73 -11.21 -25.23
C ARG A 19 -11.91 -10.78 -26.68
N HIS A 20 -13.03 -11.17 -27.31
CA HIS A 20 -13.33 -10.74 -28.67
C HIS A 20 -13.48 -9.19 -28.77
N CYS A 21 -13.95 -8.56 -27.69
CA CYS A 21 -14.00 -7.09 -27.56
C CYS A 21 -12.63 -6.46 -27.23
N GLY A 22 -11.53 -7.21 -27.29
CA GLY A 22 -10.19 -6.70 -27.03
C GLY A 22 -9.84 -6.49 -25.56
N ASN A 23 -10.64 -7.03 -24.63
CA ASN A 23 -10.41 -6.82 -23.20
C ASN A 23 -9.81 -8.06 -22.51
N PRO A 24 -8.79 -7.90 -21.66
CA PRO A 24 -8.33 -9.00 -20.80
C PRO A 24 -9.41 -9.33 -19.75
N VAL A 25 -9.54 -10.62 -19.44
CA VAL A 25 -10.52 -11.14 -18.48
C VAL A 25 -9.91 -12.22 -17.60
N VAL A 26 -10.17 -12.11 -16.31
CA VAL A 26 -9.79 -13.10 -15.28
C VAL A 26 -11.07 -13.66 -14.66
N GLU A 27 -11.11 -14.96 -14.48
CA GLU A 27 -12.16 -15.64 -13.72
C GLU A 27 -11.75 -15.72 -12.25
N ILE A 28 -12.69 -15.42 -11.35
CA ILE A 28 -12.55 -15.65 -9.91
C ILE A 28 -13.61 -16.64 -9.47
N HIS A 29 -13.30 -17.44 -8.46
CA HIS A 29 -14.27 -18.33 -7.84
C HIS A 29 -15.11 -17.58 -6.79
N ARG A 30 -16.27 -18.12 -6.49
CA ARG A 30 -17.21 -17.50 -5.54
C ARG A 30 -16.59 -17.33 -4.14
N GLU A 31 -15.78 -18.30 -3.71
CA GLU A 31 -15.03 -18.28 -2.46
C GLU A 31 -13.96 -17.20 -2.40
N ASP A 32 -13.45 -16.73 -3.53
CA ASP A 32 -12.40 -15.70 -3.63
C ASP A 32 -12.94 -14.26 -3.55
N LYS A 33 -14.26 -14.08 -3.67
CA LYS A 33 -14.88 -12.74 -3.65
C LYS A 33 -14.51 -11.89 -2.43
N PRO A 34 -14.50 -12.44 -1.19
CA PRO A 34 -14.09 -11.65 -0.02
C PRO A 34 -12.66 -11.12 -0.16
N SER A 35 -11.73 -11.98 -0.62
CA SER A 35 -10.33 -11.59 -0.83
C SER A 35 -10.19 -10.56 -1.96
N TYR A 36 -10.91 -10.76 -3.07
CA TYR A 36 -10.97 -9.80 -4.17
C TYR A 36 -11.49 -8.42 -3.70
N HIS A 37 -12.58 -8.42 -2.94
CA HIS A 37 -13.14 -7.17 -2.39
C HIS A 37 -12.19 -6.52 -1.39
N ALA A 38 -11.56 -7.30 -0.51
CA ALA A 38 -10.57 -6.79 0.43
C ALA A 38 -9.38 -6.14 -0.30
N ALA A 39 -8.89 -6.73 -1.38
CA ALA A 39 -7.84 -6.14 -2.20
C ALA A 39 -8.27 -4.78 -2.79
N ALA A 40 -9.50 -4.68 -3.28
CA ALA A 40 -10.05 -3.41 -3.78
C ALA A 40 -10.17 -2.35 -2.65
N VAL A 41 -10.56 -2.76 -1.43
CA VAL A 41 -10.62 -1.89 -0.25
C VAL A 41 -9.23 -1.39 0.13
N PHE A 42 -8.20 -2.26 0.13
CA PHE A 42 -6.81 -1.85 0.35
C PHE A 42 -6.35 -0.81 -0.66
N ALA A 43 -6.65 -1.01 -1.94
CA ALA A 43 -6.22 -0.11 -3.01
C ALA A 43 -7.05 1.19 -3.13
N SER A 44 -8.14 1.34 -2.39
CA SER A 44 -9.03 2.50 -2.49
C SER A 44 -9.39 3.09 -1.12
N ASN A 45 -10.28 2.43 -0.37
CA ASN A 45 -10.84 2.99 0.86
C ASN A 45 -9.79 3.19 1.97
N LEU A 46 -8.88 2.22 2.16
CA LEU A 46 -7.82 2.35 3.16
C LEU A 46 -6.80 3.42 2.79
N MET A 47 -6.61 3.69 1.51
CA MET A 47 -5.78 4.82 1.06
C MET A 47 -6.36 6.18 1.50
N VAL A 48 -7.68 6.31 1.57
CA VAL A 48 -8.31 7.53 2.13
C VAL A 48 -7.90 7.72 3.59
N GLY A 49 -7.91 6.64 4.38
CA GLY A 49 -7.44 6.65 5.77
C GLY A 49 -5.97 7.07 5.89
N LEU A 50 -5.09 6.47 5.08
CA LEU A 50 -3.67 6.83 5.06
C LEU A 50 -3.43 8.30 4.70
N MET A 51 -4.17 8.81 3.72
CA MET A 51 -4.08 10.23 3.34
C MET A 51 -4.57 11.15 4.45
N GLU A 52 -5.62 10.75 5.19
CA GLU A 52 -6.10 11.52 6.35
C GLU A 52 -5.04 11.59 7.45
N GLU A 53 -4.35 10.48 7.77
CA GLU A 53 -3.24 10.46 8.71
C GLU A 53 -2.12 11.41 8.31
N ALA A 54 -1.72 11.38 7.04
CA ALA A 54 -0.68 12.26 6.51
C ALA A 54 -1.08 13.75 6.56
N VAL A 55 -2.34 14.06 6.23
CA VAL A 55 -2.89 15.43 6.33
C VAL A 55 -2.86 15.94 7.77
N GLN A 56 -3.29 15.11 8.73
CA GLN A 56 -3.28 15.49 10.15
C GLN A 56 -1.87 15.77 10.66
N LEU A 57 -0.86 14.97 10.24
CA LEU A 57 0.53 15.23 10.61
C LEU A 57 1.03 16.57 10.07
N LEU A 58 0.72 16.94 8.84
CA LEU A 58 1.07 18.25 8.30
C LEU A 58 0.32 19.39 9.01
N MET A 59 -0.94 19.19 9.40
CA MET A 59 -1.69 20.16 10.19
C MET A 59 -1.04 20.39 11.56
N GLN A 60 -0.48 19.38 12.20
CA GLN A 60 0.32 19.53 13.43
C GLN A 60 1.60 20.35 13.20
N CYS A 61 2.10 20.38 11.96
CA CYS A 61 3.22 21.25 11.56
C CYS A 61 2.79 22.68 11.18
N GLY A 62 1.50 23.03 11.34
CA GLY A 62 0.97 24.39 11.09
C GLY A 62 0.36 24.61 9.70
N PHE A 63 0.24 23.56 8.87
CA PHE A 63 -0.46 23.68 7.59
C PHE A 63 -1.97 23.75 7.79
N GLU A 64 -2.65 24.54 7.00
CA GLU A 64 -4.09 24.36 6.84
C GLU A 64 -4.39 23.09 6.05
N ARG A 65 -5.56 22.48 6.28
CA ARG A 65 -5.96 21.22 5.61
C ARG A 65 -5.82 21.26 4.08
N LYS A 66 -6.22 22.39 3.47
CA LYS A 66 -6.12 22.57 2.01
C LYS A 66 -4.68 22.62 1.52
N GLU A 67 -3.81 23.26 2.29
CA GLU A 67 -2.38 23.34 2.01
C GLU A 67 -1.71 21.98 2.18
N ALA A 68 -2.03 21.25 3.25
CA ALA A 68 -1.55 19.89 3.49
C ALA A 68 -1.90 18.94 2.33
N MET A 69 -3.16 18.96 1.87
CA MET A 69 -3.60 18.21 0.71
C MET A 69 -2.83 18.59 -0.57
N ALA A 70 -2.62 19.88 -0.80
CA ALA A 70 -1.89 20.36 -1.98
C ALA A 70 -0.41 19.95 -1.95
N ALA A 71 0.23 19.95 -0.78
CA ALA A 71 1.61 19.53 -0.59
C ALA A 71 1.80 18.02 -0.78
N LEU A 72 0.85 17.20 -0.28
CA LEU A 72 0.93 15.74 -0.36
C LEU A 72 0.57 15.19 -1.75
N LYS A 73 -0.28 15.89 -2.51
CA LYS A 73 -0.80 15.41 -3.80
C LYS A 73 0.31 14.97 -4.77
N PRO A 74 1.32 15.77 -5.10
CA PRO A 74 2.34 15.36 -6.07
C PRO A 74 3.12 14.14 -5.60
N LEU A 75 3.43 14.05 -4.31
CA LEU A 75 4.14 12.91 -3.72
C LEU A 75 3.31 11.62 -3.83
N ALA A 76 2.05 11.67 -3.44
CA ALA A 76 1.18 10.49 -3.46
C ALA A 76 0.90 10.01 -4.89
N VAL A 77 0.60 10.94 -5.81
CA VAL A 77 0.32 10.59 -7.21
C VAL A 77 1.55 9.99 -7.88
N SER A 78 2.71 10.63 -7.76
CA SER A 78 3.94 10.13 -8.38
C SER A 78 4.36 8.77 -7.80
N ASN A 79 4.18 8.53 -6.50
CA ASN A 79 4.47 7.23 -5.90
C ASN A 79 3.51 6.14 -6.41
N LEU A 80 2.22 6.44 -6.55
CA LEU A 80 1.25 5.51 -7.12
C LEU A 80 1.56 5.17 -8.57
N GLU A 81 1.86 6.17 -9.41
CA GLU A 81 2.26 5.95 -10.78
C GLU A 81 3.49 5.03 -10.86
N ASN A 82 4.51 5.29 -10.05
CA ASN A 82 5.70 4.45 -9.99
C ASN A 82 5.40 3.01 -9.55
N ILE A 83 4.49 2.81 -8.60
CA ILE A 83 4.05 1.46 -8.19
C ILE A 83 3.40 0.71 -9.36
N PHE A 84 2.57 1.36 -10.15
CA PHE A 84 1.91 0.72 -11.30
C PHE A 84 2.85 0.48 -12.48
N GLU A 85 3.89 1.28 -12.65
CA GLU A 85 4.89 1.14 -13.71
C GLU A 85 5.96 0.10 -13.37
N ALA A 86 6.55 0.19 -12.17
CA ALA A 86 7.70 -0.62 -11.77
C ALA A 86 7.34 -1.82 -10.86
N GLY A 87 6.12 -1.84 -10.30
CA GLY A 87 5.74 -2.81 -9.28
C GLY A 87 6.16 -2.37 -7.86
N THR A 88 5.60 -3.01 -6.84
CA THR A 88 5.80 -2.63 -5.43
C THR A 88 7.25 -2.77 -4.97
N LYS A 89 7.98 -3.75 -5.50
CA LYS A 89 9.37 -4.03 -5.13
C LYS A 89 10.32 -2.93 -5.61
N ASP A 90 10.23 -2.56 -6.88
CA ASP A 90 11.15 -1.59 -7.49
C ASP A 90 10.73 -0.14 -7.22
N ALA A 91 9.44 0.09 -6.94
CA ALA A 91 8.94 1.39 -6.50
C ALA A 91 9.28 1.72 -5.03
N LEU A 92 9.76 0.74 -4.25
CA LEU A 92 10.08 0.97 -2.84
C LEU A 92 11.18 2.01 -2.68
N THR A 93 10.91 3.02 -1.85
CA THR A 93 11.82 4.11 -1.48
C THR A 93 11.70 4.39 0.03
N GLY A 94 12.48 5.36 0.52
CA GLY A 94 12.33 5.86 1.87
C GLY A 94 13.28 5.20 2.89
N PRO A 95 13.03 5.42 4.20
CA PRO A 95 13.97 5.03 5.25
C PRO A 95 14.11 3.50 5.41
N VAL A 96 13.05 2.73 5.17
CA VAL A 96 13.12 1.27 5.25
C VAL A 96 14.00 0.71 4.14
N GLU A 97 13.78 1.16 2.90
CA GLU A 97 14.58 0.74 1.75
C GLU A 97 16.08 1.01 1.95
N ARG A 98 16.42 2.17 2.52
CA ARG A 98 17.80 2.55 2.82
C ARG A 98 18.33 2.03 4.17
N HIS A 99 17.56 1.19 4.85
CA HIS A 99 17.88 0.69 6.21
C HIS A 99 18.21 1.82 7.21
N ASP A 100 17.51 2.96 7.10
CA ASP A 100 17.68 4.13 7.97
C ASP A 100 16.86 4.00 9.27
N LEU A 101 17.38 3.20 10.19
CA LEU A 101 16.77 2.94 11.49
C LEU A 101 16.57 4.22 12.31
N GLN A 102 17.49 5.19 12.20
CA GLN A 102 17.41 6.43 12.97
C GLN A 102 16.20 7.28 12.55
N THR A 103 15.91 7.32 11.28
CA THR A 103 14.71 8.02 10.77
C THR A 103 13.44 7.32 11.21
N VAL A 104 13.38 5.99 11.18
CA VAL A 104 12.21 5.23 11.67
C VAL A 104 11.97 5.51 13.17
N LYS A 105 13.02 5.50 14.01
CA LYS A 105 12.92 5.86 15.42
C LYS A 105 12.43 7.29 15.67
N LYS A 106 12.84 8.24 14.83
CA LYS A 106 12.36 9.64 14.92
C LYS A 106 10.88 9.74 14.58
N HIS A 107 10.42 9.00 13.56
CA HIS A 107 9.00 8.95 13.21
C HIS A 107 8.16 8.41 14.37
N LEU A 108 8.53 7.28 14.94
CA LEU A 108 7.81 6.66 16.05
C LEU A 108 7.69 7.57 17.28
N LYS A 109 8.68 8.43 17.54
CA LYS A 109 8.65 9.39 18.65
C LYS A 109 7.64 10.54 18.48
N VAL A 110 7.31 10.91 17.25
CA VAL A 110 6.40 12.03 16.98
C VAL A 110 4.97 11.59 16.68
N LEU A 111 4.76 10.29 16.46
CA LEU A 111 3.44 9.72 16.22
C LEU A 111 2.69 9.49 17.54
N GLY A 112 1.42 9.89 17.59
CA GLY A 112 0.50 9.46 18.65
C GLY A 112 0.17 7.97 18.55
N GLU A 113 -0.31 7.37 19.63
CA GLU A 113 -0.53 5.90 19.73
C GLU A 113 -1.40 5.35 18.60
N ASP A 114 -2.49 6.05 18.26
CA ASP A 114 -3.39 5.70 17.16
C ASP A 114 -2.66 5.61 15.80
N LYS A 115 -1.76 6.55 15.52
CA LYS A 115 -0.98 6.60 14.28
C LYS A 115 0.20 5.65 14.27
N LYS A 116 0.78 5.37 15.44
CA LYS A 116 1.87 4.38 15.59
C LYS A 116 1.43 3.01 15.10
N ASP A 117 0.25 2.53 15.49
CA ASP A 117 -0.24 1.21 15.10
C ASP A 117 -0.34 1.07 13.57
N THR A 118 -0.88 2.07 12.90
CA THR A 118 -0.94 2.09 11.43
C THR A 118 0.46 2.13 10.81
N TYR A 119 1.32 3.00 11.31
CA TYR A 119 2.69 3.15 10.82
C TYR A 119 3.49 1.85 10.98
N ILE A 120 3.44 1.22 12.17
CA ILE A 120 4.12 -0.03 12.49
C ILE A 120 3.61 -1.16 11.58
N SER A 121 2.29 -1.30 11.43
CA SER A 121 1.69 -2.35 10.61
C SER A 121 2.13 -2.26 9.15
N LEU A 122 2.09 -1.07 8.56
CA LEU A 122 2.53 -0.86 7.19
C LEU A 122 4.04 -0.97 7.03
N THR A 123 4.83 -0.48 8.00
CA THR A 123 6.28 -0.59 7.96
C THR A 123 6.72 -2.06 7.97
N ARG A 124 6.02 -2.94 8.69
CA ARG A 124 6.29 -4.40 8.63
C ARG A 124 6.08 -4.99 7.24
N GLU A 125 5.04 -4.56 6.53
CA GLU A 125 4.84 -5.00 5.14
C GLU A 125 5.94 -4.45 4.20
N ILE A 126 6.33 -3.19 4.39
CA ILE A 126 7.44 -2.57 3.63
C ILE A 126 8.77 -3.31 3.91
N ILE A 127 9.03 -3.74 5.14
CA ILE A 127 10.23 -4.53 5.47
C ILE A 127 10.25 -5.85 4.70
N LYS A 128 9.13 -6.56 4.56
CA LYS A 128 9.08 -7.80 3.76
C LYS A 128 9.47 -7.56 2.29
N ILE A 129 9.01 -6.44 1.73
CA ILE A 129 9.37 -6.04 0.36
C ILE A 129 10.87 -5.70 0.28
N ALA A 130 11.40 -4.99 1.27
CA ALA A 130 12.80 -4.62 1.34
C ALA A 130 13.72 -5.86 1.51
N GLU A 131 13.34 -6.84 2.34
CA GLU A 131 14.04 -8.11 2.49
C GLU A 131 14.07 -8.92 1.18
N ASP A 132 12.96 -8.90 0.42
CA ASP A 132 12.93 -9.54 -0.90
C ASP A 132 13.79 -8.82 -1.93
N ARG A 133 13.93 -7.50 -1.81
CA ARG A 133 14.75 -6.67 -2.69
C ARG A 133 16.25 -6.77 -2.36
N HIS A 134 16.59 -6.83 -1.06
CA HIS A 134 17.94 -6.81 -0.52
C HIS A 134 18.20 -8.01 0.42
N PRO A 135 18.26 -9.23 -0.11
CA PRO A 135 18.40 -10.44 0.71
C PRO A 135 19.71 -10.50 1.51
N GLU A 136 20.69 -9.66 1.16
CA GLU A 136 21.96 -9.51 1.87
C GLU A 136 21.86 -8.61 3.11
N ILE A 137 20.77 -7.82 3.26
CA ILE A 137 20.58 -6.89 4.39
C ILE A 137 19.68 -7.54 5.44
N SER A 138 20.11 -7.53 6.70
CA SER A 138 19.28 -7.94 7.83
C SER A 138 18.46 -6.77 8.36
N TYR A 139 17.14 -6.90 8.38
CA TYR A 139 16.22 -5.92 8.98
C TYR A 139 15.78 -6.30 10.41
N ALA A 140 16.51 -7.18 11.08
CA ALA A 140 16.16 -7.68 12.42
C ALA A 140 16.11 -6.56 13.47
N ASP A 141 17.03 -5.62 13.42
CA ASP A 141 17.09 -4.45 14.31
C ASP A 141 15.90 -3.51 14.09
N MET A 142 15.48 -3.31 12.85
CA MET A 142 14.30 -2.50 12.52
C MET A 142 13.01 -3.17 13.00
N LYS A 143 12.88 -4.49 12.83
CA LYS A 143 11.76 -5.27 13.36
C LYS A 143 11.69 -5.19 14.88
N GLN A 144 12.82 -5.30 15.57
CA GLN A 144 12.89 -5.17 17.01
C GLN A 144 12.38 -3.81 17.49
N VAL A 145 12.82 -2.72 16.86
CA VAL A 145 12.34 -1.36 17.19
C VAL A 145 10.82 -1.22 17.05
N LEU A 146 10.25 -1.83 16.01
CA LEU A 146 8.78 -1.81 15.81
C LEU A 146 8.01 -2.67 16.83
N GLU A 147 8.69 -3.62 17.50
CA GLU A 147 8.08 -4.43 18.57
C GLU A 147 8.15 -3.70 19.92
N GLU A 148 9.22 -2.98 20.20
CA GLU A 148 9.43 -2.23 21.44
C GLU A 148 8.50 -1.00 21.56
N GLU A 149 8.01 -0.47 20.43
CA GLU A 149 7.16 0.72 20.36
C GLU A 149 5.66 0.39 20.19
N ARG A 150 5.28 -0.87 20.34
CA ARG A 150 3.89 -1.36 20.27
C ARG A 150 3.21 -1.40 21.67
#